data_ece961ca4deba77e31295df6260a7625
#
_entry.id   ece961ca4deba77e31295df6260a7625
#
_cell.length_a   1.000
_cell.length_b   1.000
_cell.length_c   1.000
_cell.angle_alpha   90.00
_cell.angle_beta   90.00
_cell.angle_gamma   90.00
#
_symmetry.space_group_name_H-M   'P 1'
#
loop_
_entity.id
_entity.type
_entity.pdbx_description
1 polymer ?
#
loop_
_entity_poly.entity_id
_entity_poly.type
_entity_poly.pdbx_seq_one_letter_code
_entity_poly.pdbx_strand_id
1 'polypeptide(L)'
;SFIEVPSYSKKKISSQLSIKDFISLSGHKSYTSKILDDFARSDFKVSNEIDSFAASNNLYYKITDYIRRKYKSIPVTGFETIYNDVSIKWNIGLVEIQNNKKIVATFKSDNVVELFFNAAWWELVVASEVSKWTKAKEVMLQCVLPFKSDNKILKNEIDILLNTGNKLIFVECKSGHIKQEDVNKMKVIKQTYGGIISKSLLISRFM
;
A
#
# COMPACT_ATOMS: atom_id res chain seq x y z
N SER A 1 24.49 43.26 32.10
CA SER A 1 24.93 42.69 30.83
C SER A 1 23.71 42.10 30.09
N PHE A 2 23.32 42.76 29.02
CA PHE A 2 22.28 42.26 28.12
C PHE A 2 22.92 41.25 27.17
N ILE A 3 22.36 40.06 27.14
CA ILE A 3 22.73 39.05 26.11
C ILE A 3 21.97 39.43 24.86
N GLU A 4 22.65 39.96 23.86
CA GLU A 4 22.08 40.09 22.51
C GLU A 4 21.78 38.73 21.96
N VAL A 5 20.52 38.42 21.80
CA VAL A 5 20.07 37.24 21.06
C VAL A 5 20.30 37.52 19.59
N PRO A 6 21.11 36.74 18.87
CA PRO A 6 21.32 36.93 17.44
C PRO A 6 19.97 36.95 16.72
N SER A 7 19.75 38.01 15.91
CA SER A 7 18.57 38.09 15.08
C SER A 7 18.58 36.93 14.09
N TYR A 8 17.84 35.89 14.36
CA TYR A 8 17.60 34.84 13.39
C TYR A 8 16.85 35.46 12.20
N SER A 9 17.56 35.72 11.14
CA SER A 9 16.92 35.99 9.87
C SER A 9 16.03 34.79 9.54
N LYS A 10 14.71 34.96 9.53
CA LYS A 10 13.77 34.00 9.02
C LYS A 10 14.06 33.77 7.54
N LYS A 11 15.05 32.95 7.21
CA LYS A 11 15.15 32.37 5.88
C LYS A 11 13.85 31.61 5.67
N LYS A 12 12.98 32.16 4.83
CA LYS A 12 11.81 31.43 4.34
C LYS A 12 12.36 30.17 3.70
N ILE A 13 12.20 29.02 4.35
CA ILE A 13 12.52 27.72 3.73
C ILE A 13 11.52 27.61 2.58
N SER A 14 11.94 28.00 1.39
CA SER A 14 11.08 28.08 0.21
C SER A 14 10.83 26.72 -0.43
N SER A 15 11.53 25.67 -0.01
CA SER A 15 11.36 24.31 -0.48
C SER A 15 10.80 23.42 0.65
N GLN A 16 9.62 22.86 0.42
CA GLN A 16 9.10 21.80 1.27
C GLN A 16 9.96 20.56 1.08
N LEU A 17 10.32 19.88 2.19
CA LEU A 17 11.08 18.64 2.13
C LEU A 17 10.28 17.57 1.37
N SER A 18 10.92 16.89 0.43
CA SER A 18 10.37 15.72 -0.23
C SER A 18 10.46 14.47 0.68
N ILE A 19 9.75 13.40 0.33
CA ILE A 19 9.91 12.10 1.01
C ILE A 19 11.38 11.65 0.97
N LYS A 20 12.05 11.86 -0.16
CA LYS A 20 13.48 11.55 -0.30
C LYS A 20 14.34 12.30 0.72
N ASP A 21 14.07 13.58 0.94
CA ASP A 21 14.81 14.38 1.90
C ASP A 21 14.58 13.88 3.33
N PHE A 22 13.33 13.59 3.70
CA PHE A 22 13.00 13.02 5.02
C PHE A 22 13.72 11.70 5.28
N ILE A 23 13.70 10.78 4.31
CA ILE A 23 14.35 9.47 4.42
C ILE A 23 15.87 9.63 4.53
N SER A 24 16.47 10.51 3.74
CA SER A 24 17.90 10.82 3.79
C SER A 24 18.31 11.41 5.13
N LEU A 25 17.54 12.34 5.69
CA LEU A 25 17.77 12.93 7.01
C LEU A 25 17.67 11.88 8.15
N SER A 26 16.88 10.84 7.95
CA SER A 26 16.79 9.69 8.87
C SER A 26 17.98 8.73 8.75
N GLY A 27 18.95 9.02 7.86
CA GLY A 27 20.17 8.24 7.66
C GLY A 27 20.01 7.05 6.71
N HIS A 28 18.93 7.00 5.92
CA HIS A 28 18.71 5.98 4.90
C HIS A 28 19.06 6.52 3.52
N LYS A 29 19.91 5.79 2.78
CA LYS A 29 20.45 6.27 1.50
C LYS A 29 19.64 5.84 0.28
N SER A 30 18.86 4.79 0.40
CA SER A 30 18.11 4.23 -0.72
C SER A 30 16.74 3.71 -0.29
N TYR A 31 15.78 3.79 -1.18
CA TYR A 31 14.48 3.16 -1.07
C TYR A 31 13.93 2.92 -2.47
N THR A 32 12.96 2.02 -2.59
CA THR A 32 12.18 1.84 -3.81
C THR A 32 10.72 2.17 -3.49
N SER A 33 10.01 2.74 -4.45
CA SER A 33 8.59 3.07 -4.32
C SER A 33 7.94 3.14 -5.68
N LYS A 34 6.62 3.13 -5.70
CA LYS A 34 5.78 3.48 -6.84
C LYS A 34 5.06 4.79 -6.54
N ILE A 35 4.65 5.51 -7.57
CA ILE A 35 3.74 6.66 -7.48
C ILE A 35 2.43 6.32 -8.17
N LEU A 36 1.39 7.13 -7.96
CA LEU A 36 0.07 6.85 -8.57
C LEU A 36 0.14 6.83 -10.10
N ASP A 37 1.02 7.64 -10.70
CA ASP A 37 1.18 7.69 -12.15
C ASP A 37 1.84 6.44 -12.76
N ASP A 38 2.44 5.57 -11.93
CA ASP A 38 2.97 4.27 -12.36
C ASP A 38 1.86 3.24 -12.62
N PHE A 39 0.62 3.56 -12.25
CA PHE A 39 -0.54 2.69 -12.42
C PHE A 39 -1.41 3.17 -13.59
N ALA A 40 -1.82 2.24 -14.45
CA ALA A 40 -2.72 2.53 -15.54
C ALA A 40 -4.14 2.89 -15.04
N ARG A 41 -4.90 3.64 -15.84
CA ARG A 41 -6.31 3.93 -15.55
C ARG A 41 -7.14 2.65 -15.33
N SER A 42 -6.80 1.57 -16.04
CA SER A 42 -7.41 0.25 -15.87
C SER A 42 -7.19 -0.33 -14.47
N ASP A 43 -6.03 -0.07 -13.84
CA ASP A 43 -5.73 -0.57 -12.50
C ASP A 43 -6.63 0.09 -11.45
N PHE A 44 -6.84 1.39 -11.54
CA PHE A 44 -7.77 2.12 -10.66
C PHE A 44 -9.21 1.63 -10.84
N LYS A 45 -9.64 1.44 -12.09
CA LYS A 45 -10.97 0.91 -12.40
C LYS A 45 -11.15 -0.48 -11.78
N VAL A 46 -10.22 -1.38 -12.04
CA VAL A 46 -10.25 -2.76 -11.52
C VAL A 46 -10.19 -2.79 -10.01
N SER A 47 -9.39 -1.93 -9.38
CA SER A 47 -9.32 -1.84 -7.92
C SER A 47 -10.68 -1.50 -7.30
N ASN A 48 -11.42 -0.54 -7.88
CA ASN A 48 -12.78 -0.20 -7.44
C ASN A 48 -13.78 -1.32 -7.71
N GLU A 49 -13.63 -2.05 -8.82
CA GLU A 49 -14.47 -3.22 -9.14
C GLU A 49 -14.23 -4.36 -8.15
N ILE A 50 -12.96 -4.63 -7.78
CA ILE A 50 -12.60 -5.62 -6.76
C ILE A 50 -13.15 -5.19 -5.39
N ASP A 51 -13.05 -3.91 -5.02
CA ASP A 51 -13.62 -3.38 -3.78
C ASP A 51 -15.13 -3.64 -3.72
N SER A 52 -15.85 -3.31 -4.77
CA SER A 52 -17.29 -3.53 -4.88
C SER A 52 -17.65 -5.02 -4.82
N PHE A 53 -16.88 -5.87 -5.47
CA PHE A 53 -17.05 -7.32 -5.43
C PHE A 53 -16.79 -7.89 -4.03
N ALA A 54 -15.73 -7.45 -3.37
CA ALA A 54 -15.40 -7.85 -2.01
C ALA A 54 -16.40 -7.32 -0.96
N ALA A 55 -17.08 -6.18 -1.25
CA ALA A 55 -18.17 -5.66 -0.42
C ALA A 55 -19.45 -6.47 -0.52
N SER A 56 -19.78 -6.93 -1.72
CA SER A 56 -21.08 -7.52 -2.02
C SER A 56 -21.20 -8.98 -1.62
N ASN A 57 -20.07 -9.69 -1.43
CA ASN A 57 -20.09 -11.10 -1.09
C ASN A 57 -18.75 -11.59 -0.51
N ASN A 58 -18.79 -12.74 0.16
CA ASN A 58 -17.60 -13.33 0.78
C ASN A 58 -16.72 -14.14 -0.20
N LEU A 59 -17.05 -14.19 -1.49
CA LEU A 59 -16.29 -15.01 -2.45
C LEU A 59 -14.86 -14.53 -2.60
N TYR A 60 -14.65 -13.22 -2.64
CA TYR A 60 -13.31 -12.64 -2.72
C TYR A 60 -12.37 -13.23 -1.65
N TYR A 61 -12.78 -13.17 -0.39
CA TYR A 61 -11.96 -13.64 0.74
C TYR A 61 -11.76 -15.14 0.72
N LYS A 62 -12.81 -15.92 0.40
CA LYS A 62 -12.72 -17.37 0.29
C LYS A 62 -11.76 -17.80 -0.81
N ILE A 63 -11.83 -17.15 -1.97
CA ILE A 63 -10.95 -17.41 -3.11
C ILE A 63 -9.50 -17.06 -2.77
N THR A 64 -9.25 -15.84 -2.29
CA THR A 64 -7.89 -15.37 -2.00
C THR A 64 -7.25 -16.15 -0.86
N ASP A 65 -7.99 -16.52 0.18
CA ASP A 65 -7.51 -17.38 1.27
C ASP A 65 -7.12 -18.77 0.76
N TYR A 66 -7.98 -19.41 -0.06
CA TYR A 66 -7.67 -20.71 -0.67
C TYR A 66 -6.40 -20.64 -1.53
N ILE A 67 -6.30 -19.66 -2.42
CA ILE A 67 -5.17 -19.52 -3.34
C ILE A 67 -3.86 -19.25 -2.56
N ARG A 68 -3.88 -18.37 -1.55
CA ARG A 68 -2.69 -18.09 -0.72
C ARG A 68 -2.22 -19.28 0.12
N ARG A 69 -3.13 -20.14 0.54
CA ARG A 69 -2.76 -21.40 1.23
C ARG A 69 -2.15 -22.42 0.27
N LYS A 70 -2.64 -22.46 -0.97
CA LYS A 70 -2.18 -23.41 -1.98
C LYS A 70 -0.84 -23.02 -2.61
N TYR A 71 -0.62 -21.73 -2.86
CA TYR A 71 0.54 -21.23 -3.57
C TYR A 71 1.41 -20.35 -2.68
N LYS A 72 2.70 -20.70 -2.56
CA LYS A 72 3.71 -19.85 -1.91
C LYS A 72 4.00 -18.60 -2.74
N SER A 73 3.97 -18.74 -4.07
CA SER A 73 4.03 -17.66 -5.04
C SER A 73 2.96 -17.93 -6.10
N ILE A 74 2.11 -16.95 -6.34
CA ILE A 74 0.99 -17.11 -7.27
C ILE A 74 1.52 -17.16 -8.70
N PRO A 75 1.22 -18.19 -9.47
CA PRO A 75 1.67 -18.28 -10.86
C PRO A 75 0.98 -17.21 -11.72
N VAL A 76 1.65 -16.81 -12.79
CA VAL A 76 1.16 -15.78 -13.73
C VAL A 76 -0.15 -16.21 -14.41
N THR A 77 -0.33 -17.51 -14.59
CA THR A 77 -1.56 -18.09 -15.15
C THR A 77 -2.01 -19.25 -14.31
N GLY A 78 -3.32 -19.45 -14.18
CA GLY A 78 -3.85 -20.57 -13.44
C GLY A 78 -5.35 -20.77 -13.60
N PHE A 79 -5.79 -21.93 -13.14
CA PHE A 79 -7.19 -22.29 -12.99
C PHE A 79 -7.34 -23.12 -11.72
N GLU A 80 -8.33 -22.78 -10.89
CA GLU A 80 -8.63 -23.50 -9.66
C GLU A 80 -10.13 -23.66 -9.47
N THR A 81 -10.50 -24.84 -9.01
CA THR A 81 -11.83 -25.10 -8.46
C THR A 81 -11.72 -25.00 -6.94
N ILE A 82 -12.36 -24.00 -6.36
CA ILE A 82 -12.27 -23.67 -4.93
C ILE A 82 -13.22 -24.56 -4.11
N TYR A 83 -14.45 -24.69 -4.61
CA TYR A 83 -15.52 -25.51 -4.09
C TYR A 83 -16.27 -26.12 -5.28
N ASN A 84 -17.22 -27.05 -5.05
CA ASN A 84 -17.94 -27.74 -6.11
C ASN A 84 -18.49 -26.84 -7.21
N ASP A 85 -18.83 -25.59 -6.88
CA ASP A 85 -19.51 -24.67 -7.78
C ASP A 85 -18.72 -23.39 -8.07
N VAL A 86 -17.60 -23.15 -7.39
CA VAL A 86 -16.79 -21.93 -7.54
C VAL A 86 -15.44 -22.27 -8.17
N SER A 87 -15.16 -21.66 -9.31
CA SER A 87 -13.85 -21.73 -9.96
C SER A 87 -13.33 -20.33 -10.29
N ILE A 88 -12.01 -20.22 -10.36
CA ILE A 88 -11.30 -19.02 -10.76
C ILE A 88 -10.27 -19.37 -11.83
N LYS A 89 -10.20 -18.52 -12.86
CA LYS A 89 -9.21 -18.56 -13.92
C LYS A 89 -8.50 -17.23 -13.97
N TRP A 90 -7.19 -17.26 -14.13
CA TRP A 90 -6.42 -16.03 -14.29
C TRP A 90 -5.27 -16.20 -15.30
N ASN A 91 -4.89 -15.10 -15.89
CA ASN A 91 -3.70 -14.93 -16.71
C ASN A 91 -3.21 -13.47 -16.62
N ILE A 92 -2.16 -13.14 -17.37
CA ILE A 92 -1.72 -11.75 -17.52
C ILE A 92 -2.90 -10.96 -18.10
N GLY A 93 -3.40 -9.99 -17.35
CA GLY A 93 -4.47 -9.09 -17.78
C GLY A 93 -5.90 -9.52 -17.49
N LEU A 94 -6.14 -10.72 -16.94
CA LEU A 94 -7.50 -11.23 -16.68
C LEU A 94 -7.58 -12.05 -15.40
N VAL A 95 -8.61 -11.76 -14.58
CA VAL A 95 -9.13 -12.65 -13.54
C VAL A 95 -10.62 -12.85 -13.78
N GLU A 96 -11.06 -14.09 -13.90
CA GLU A 96 -12.45 -14.49 -14.11
C GLU A 96 -12.91 -15.45 -13.01
N ILE A 97 -14.05 -15.18 -12.42
CA ILE A 97 -14.66 -15.99 -11.38
C ILE A 97 -15.98 -16.55 -11.89
N GLN A 98 -16.16 -17.84 -11.73
CA GLN A 98 -17.40 -18.53 -12.03
C GLN A 98 -18.01 -19.11 -10.76
N ASN A 99 -19.33 -19.06 -10.68
CA ASN A 99 -20.11 -19.72 -9.65
C ASN A 99 -21.28 -20.44 -10.33
N ASN A 100 -21.48 -21.74 -10.06
CA ASN A 100 -22.46 -22.58 -10.76
C ASN A 100 -22.34 -22.49 -12.29
N LYS A 101 -21.10 -22.57 -12.82
CA LYS A 101 -20.78 -22.46 -14.26
C LYS A 101 -21.16 -21.13 -14.92
N LYS A 102 -21.58 -20.13 -14.13
CA LYS A 102 -21.87 -18.78 -14.63
C LYS A 102 -20.76 -17.82 -14.22
N ILE A 103 -20.30 -16.97 -15.12
CA ILE A 103 -19.36 -15.90 -14.81
C ILE A 103 -20.06 -14.91 -13.88
N VAL A 104 -19.50 -14.71 -12.69
CA VAL A 104 -20.02 -13.78 -11.68
C VAL A 104 -19.16 -12.53 -11.54
N ALA A 105 -17.88 -12.60 -11.95
CA ALA A 105 -17.01 -11.44 -12.02
C ALA A 105 -15.90 -11.63 -13.04
N THR A 106 -15.49 -10.52 -13.66
CA THR A 106 -14.36 -10.47 -14.59
C THR A 106 -13.62 -9.16 -14.37
N PHE A 107 -12.31 -9.25 -14.08
CA PHE A 107 -11.44 -8.10 -13.84
C PHE A 107 -10.33 -8.07 -14.89
N LYS A 108 -10.06 -6.89 -15.47
CA LYS A 108 -9.12 -6.75 -16.60
C LYS A 108 -8.18 -5.56 -16.39
N SER A 109 -6.91 -5.83 -16.13
CA SER A 109 -5.79 -4.89 -16.19
C SER A 109 -4.48 -5.67 -16.25
N ASP A 110 -3.40 -5.05 -16.69
CA ASP A 110 -2.09 -5.73 -16.78
C ASP A 110 -1.58 -6.16 -15.39
N ASN A 111 -1.97 -5.46 -14.33
CA ASN A 111 -1.59 -5.75 -12.95
C ASN A 111 -2.66 -6.54 -12.17
N VAL A 112 -3.70 -7.05 -12.82
CA VAL A 112 -4.87 -7.63 -12.15
C VAL A 112 -4.55 -8.79 -11.22
N VAL A 113 -3.55 -9.59 -11.53
CA VAL A 113 -3.12 -10.73 -10.69
C VAL A 113 -2.56 -10.21 -9.34
N GLU A 114 -1.70 -9.21 -9.37
CA GLU A 114 -1.16 -8.57 -8.18
C GLU A 114 -2.26 -7.84 -7.40
N LEU A 115 -3.07 -7.06 -8.10
CA LEU A 115 -4.20 -6.35 -7.48
C LEU A 115 -5.13 -7.32 -6.77
N PHE A 116 -5.56 -8.39 -7.44
CA PHE A 116 -6.55 -9.31 -6.90
C PHE A 116 -6.01 -10.20 -5.77
N PHE A 117 -4.89 -10.88 -5.98
CA PHE A 117 -4.41 -11.89 -5.05
C PHE A 117 -3.54 -11.35 -3.93
N ASN A 118 -2.80 -10.26 -4.15
CA ASN A 118 -1.93 -9.64 -3.13
C ASN A 118 -2.63 -8.52 -2.36
N ALA A 119 -3.90 -8.25 -2.67
CA ALA A 119 -4.70 -7.17 -2.09
C ALA A 119 -4.17 -5.75 -2.39
N ALA A 120 -3.28 -5.61 -3.37
CA ALA A 120 -2.76 -4.30 -3.79
C ALA A 120 -3.86 -3.35 -4.32
N TRP A 121 -5.03 -3.89 -4.70
CA TRP A 121 -6.21 -3.09 -5.03
C TRP A 121 -6.64 -2.17 -3.88
N TRP A 122 -6.54 -2.66 -2.62
CA TRP A 122 -6.94 -1.86 -1.47
C TRP A 122 -5.94 -0.73 -1.20
N GLU A 123 -4.65 -1.00 -1.36
CA GLU A 123 -3.61 0.03 -1.28
C GLU A 123 -3.85 1.13 -2.31
N LEU A 124 -4.18 0.74 -3.55
CA LEU A 124 -4.42 1.69 -4.65
C LEU A 124 -5.69 2.52 -4.44
N VAL A 125 -6.78 1.93 -3.92
CA VAL A 125 -7.99 2.65 -3.53
C VAL A 125 -7.68 3.68 -2.45
N VAL A 126 -7.01 3.26 -1.38
CA VAL A 126 -6.65 4.14 -0.25
C VAL A 126 -5.71 5.25 -0.72
N ALA A 127 -4.68 4.94 -1.52
CA ALA A 127 -3.74 5.94 -2.04
C ALA A 127 -4.44 6.98 -2.92
N SER A 128 -5.37 6.54 -3.77
CA SER A 128 -6.20 7.43 -4.59
C SER A 128 -7.03 8.39 -3.73
N GLU A 129 -7.65 7.90 -2.66
CA GLU A 129 -8.44 8.75 -1.76
C GLU A 129 -7.54 9.71 -0.95
N VAL A 130 -6.43 9.22 -0.41
CA VAL A 130 -5.49 10.05 0.35
C VAL A 130 -4.86 11.14 -0.51
N SER A 131 -4.60 10.88 -1.80
CA SER A 131 -4.03 11.88 -2.73
C SER A 131 -4.93 13.10 -2.95
N LYS A 132 -6.24 12.95 -2.76
CA LYS A 132 -7.22 14.04 -2.86
C LYS A 132 -7.18 15.00 -1.67
N TRP A 133 -6.50 14.61 -0.59
CA TRP A 133 -6.39 15.47 0.58
C TRP A 133 -5.51 16.69 0.27
N THR A 134 -6.00 17.90 0.52
CA THR A 134 -5.33 19.16 0.17
C THR A 134 -3.95 19.35 0.82
N LYS A 135 -3.68 18.64 1.93
CA LYS A 135 -2.38 18.63 2.59
C LYS A 135 -1.44 17.55 2.08
N ALA A 136 -1.90 16.62 1.26
CA ALA A 136 -1.04 15.65 0.60
C ALA A 136 -0.20 16.36 -0.45
N LYS A 137 1.12 16.39 -0.27
CA LYS A 137 2.06 17.00 -1.19
C LYS A 137 2.75 15.97 -2.07
N GLU A 138 2.94 14.79 -1.52
CA GLU A 138 3.58 13.66 -2.20
C GLU A 138 3.00 12.37 -1.62
N VAL A 139 2.63 11.43 -2.47
CA VAL A 139 2.10 10.12 -2.10
C VAL A 139 2.90 9.05 -2.84
N MET A 140 3.52 8.17 -2.09
CA MET A 140 4.26 7.02 -2.61
C MET A 140 3.61 5.73 -2.12
N LEU A 141 3.61 4.71 -2.97
CA LEU A 141 3.07 3.38 -2.68
C LEU A 141 4.21 2.36 -2.64
N GLN A 142 3.98 1.28 -1.90
CA GLN A 142 4.87 0.12 -1.84
C GLN A 142 6.33 0.54 -1.57
N CYS A 143 6.50 1.43 -0.58
CA CYS A 143 7.81 1.93 -0.23
C CYS A 143 8.59 0.86 0.53
N VAL A 144 9.70 0.43 -0.05
CA VAL A 144 10.62 -0.53 0.58
C VAL A 144 11.81 0.22 1.15
N LEU A 145 11.91 0.26 2.48
CA LEU A 145 12.98 0.92 3.21
C LEU A 145 13.97 -0.11 3.77
N PRO A 146 15.27 -0.02 3.46
CA PRO A 146 16.28 -0.90 4.02
C PRO A 146 16.51 -0.57 5.51
N PHE A 147 16.90 -1.57 6.30
CA PHE A 147 17.46 -1.33 7.63
C PHE A 147 18.83 -0.63 7.57
N LYS A 148 19.19 0.12 8.63
CA LYS A 148 20.46 0.83 8.72
C LYS A 148 21.68 -0.11 8.74
N SER A 149 21.52 -1.38 9.12
CA SER A 149 22.60 -2.36 9.13
C SER A 149 22.70 -3.07 7.78
N ASP A 150 23.80 -2.91 7.10
CA ASP A 150 24.06 -3.44 5.75
C ASP A 150 23.99 -4.99 5.62
N ASN A 151 23.85 -5.72 6.72
CA ASN A 151 24.01 -7.18 6.76
C ASN A 151 22.70 -7.97 6.91
N LYS A 152 21.54 -7.35 6.89
CA LYS A 152 20.27 -8.08 6.98
C LYS A 152 19.29 -7.63 5.91
N ILE A 153 18.90 -8.57 5.05
CA ILE A 153 17.97 -8.47 3.93
C ILE A 153 16.52 -8.19 4.40
N LEU A 154 16.28 -7.82 5.63
CA LEU A 154 14.94 -7.46 6.12
C LEU A 154 14.59 -6.06 5.58
N LYS A 155 13.69 -6.05 4.62
CA LYS A 155 13.10 -4.85 4.06
C LYS A 155 11.81 -4.56 4.79
N ASN A 156 11.62 -3.31 5.23
CA ASN A 156 10.33 -2.84 5.69
C ASN A 156 9.58 -2.28 4.49
N GLU A 157 8.46 -2.88 4.17
CA GLU A 157 7.52 -2.38 3.20
C GLU A 157 6.44 -1.56 3.91
N ILE A 158 6.16 -0.40 3.34
CA ILE A 158 5.13 0.53 3.78
C ILE A 158 4.18 0.68 2.61
N ASP A 159 2.92 0.36 2.81
CA ASP A 159 1.93 0.35 1.75
C ASP A 159 1.77 1.73 1.13
N ILE A 160 1.65 2.79 1.97
CA ILE A 160 1.59 4.18 1.50
C ILE A 160 2.42 5.08 2.41
N LEU A 161 3.24 5.91 1.81
CA LEU A 161 4.01 6.96 2.47
C LEU A 161 3.54 8.32 1.97
N LEU A 162 3.03 9.13 2.89
CA LEU A 162 2.45 10.43 2.60
C LEU A 162 3.30 11.54 3.19
N ASN A 163 3.63 12.54 2.39
CA ASN A 163 4.28 13.77 2.82
C ASN A 163 3.28 14.93 2.84
N THR A 164 3.20 15.64 3.96
CA THR A 164 2.36 16.83 4.13
C THR A 164 3.16 18.14 4.08
N GLY A 165 4.43 18.07 3.67
CA GLY A 165 5.37 19.19 3.64
C GLY A 165 6.13 19.41 4.95
N ASN A 166 5.58 19.03 6.10
CA ASN A 166 6.20 19.17 7.41
C ASN A 166 6.28 17.86 8.22
N LYS A 167 5.66 16.80 7.76
CA LYS A 167 5.71 15.48 8.41
C LYS A 167 5.46 14.36 7.42
N LEU A 168 5.96 13.18 7.76
CA LEU A 168 5.61 11.92 7.10
C LEU A 168 4.45 11.24 7.83
N ILE A 169 3.57 10.61 7.05
CA ILE A 169 2.52 9.74 7.54
C ILE A 169 2.71 8.39 6.88
N PHE A 170 2.95 7.38 7.70
CA PHE A 170 3.10 5.99 7.29
C PHE A 170 1.72 5.34 7.35
N VAL A 171 1.28 4.74 6.26
CA VAL A 171 -0.03 4.09 6.16
C VAL A 171 0.15 2.63 5.85
N GLU A 172 -0.47 1.78 6.65
CA GLU A 172 -0.60 0.34 6.42
C GLU A 172 -2.05 0.05 6.06
N CYS A 173 -2.26 -0.65 4.97
CA CYS A 173 -3.57 -0.99 4.42
C CYS A 173 -3.89 -2.46 4.68
N LYS A 174 -5.04 -2.74 5.27
CA LYS A 174 -5.50 -4.10 5.50
C LYS A 174 -6.84 -4.34 4.81
N SER A 175 -6.87 -5.25 3.85
CA SER A 175 -8.12 -5.72 3.26
C SER A 175 -8.91 -6.65 4.19
N GLY A 176 -8.33 -7.06 5.32
CA GLY A 176 -8.89 -7.85 6.39
C GLY A 176 -8.85 -7.13 7.75
N HIS A 177 -9.04 -7.89 8.84
CA HIS A 177 -8.98 -7.36 10.20
C HIS A 177 -7.55 -6.96 10.59
N ILE A 178 -7.44 -5.85 11.34
CA ILE A 178 -6.19 -5.41 11.96
C ILE A 178 -5.85 -6.34 13.12
N LYS A 179 -4.59 -6.80 13.17
CA LYS A 179 -4.03 -7.60 14.27
C LYS A 179 -3.08 -6.77 15.11
N GLN A 180 -2.81 -7.22 16.34
CA GLN A 180 -1.83 -6.56 17.20
C GLN A 180 -0.43 -6.48 16.57
N GLU A 181 -0.07 -7.44 15.76
CA GLU A 181 1.20 -7.46 15.01
C GLU A 181 1.32 -6.28 14.04
N ASP A 182 0.22 -5.90 13.37
CA ASP A 182 0.18 -4.75 12.45
C ASP A 182 0.42 -3.45 13.22
N VAL A 183 -0.18 -3.30 14.38
CA VAL A 183 0.04 -2.15 15.28
C VAL A 183 1.50 -2.06 15.70
N ASN A 184 2.08 -3.18 16.11
CA ASN A 184 3.48 -3.26 16.54
C ASN A 184 4.44 -2.95 15.38
N LYS A 185 4.18 -3.50 14.17
CA LYS A 185 4.93 -3.19 12.94
C LYS A 185 4.96 -1.68 12.69
N MET A 186 3.80 -1.05 12.71
CA MET A 186 3.67 0.40 12.43
C MET A 186 4.35 1.27 13.49
N LYS A 187 4.33 0.84 14.76
CA LYS A 187 5.07 1.52 15.82
C LYS A 187 6.59 1.49 15.57
N VAL A 188 7.12 0.33 15.19
CA VAL A 188 8.55 0.17 14.85
C VAL A 188 8.92 1.01 13.63
N ILE A 189 8.15 0.94 12.54
CA ILE A 189 8.38 1.71 11.32
C ILE A 189 8.43 3.21 11.64
N LYS A 190 7.44 3.72 12.36
CA LYS A 190 7.38 5.12 12.76
C LYS A 190 8.61 5.54 13.58
N GLN A 191 9.03 4.72 14.54
CA GLN A 191 10.20 5.00 15.38
C GLN A 191 11.51 4.97 14.58
N THR A 192 11.62 4.05 13.60
CA THR A 192 12.84 3.86 12.82
C THR A 192 13.02 4.96 11.76
N TYR A 193 11.95 5.32 11.06
CA TYR A 193 12.04 6.18 9.86
C TYR A 193 11.39 7.55 10.01
N GLY A 194 10.48 7.70 10.96
CA GLY A 194 9.57 8.85 10.95
C GLY A 194 10.01 10.04 11.79
N GLY A 195 10.88 9.85 12.76
CA GLY A 195 11.21 10.91 13.71
C GLY A 195 10.02 11.34 14.59
N ILE A 196 10.19 12.46 15.33
CA ILE A 196 9.27 12.90 16.41
C ILE A 196 7.89 13.30 15.88
N ILE A 197 7.84 13.99 14.71
CA ILE A 197 6.61 14.59 14.19
C ILE A 197 5.80 13.69 13.24
N SER A 198 6.33 12.52 12.91
CA SER A 198 5.65 11.58 12.02
C SER A 198 4.42 10.95 12.66
N LYS A 199 3.53 10.46 11.81
CA LYS A 199 2.32 9.71 12.22
C LYS A 199 2.29 8.36 11.53
N SER A 200 1.54 7.43 12.10
CA SER A 200 1.20 6.16 11.47
C SER A 200 -0.31 5.98 11.48
N LEU A 201 -0.83 5.42 10.40
CA LEU A 201 -2.24 5.09 10.22
C LEU A 201 -2.35 3.61 9.85
N LEU A 202 -3.35 2.96 10.39
CA LEU A 202 -3.79 1.64 9.98
C LEU A 202 -5.18 1.80 9.38
N ILE A 203 -5.34 1.46 8.12
CA ILE A 203 -6.59 1.59 7.38
C ILE A 203 -7.09 0.19 7.04
N SER A 204 -8.14 -0.24 7.74
CA SER A 204 -8.81 -1.50 7.47
C SER A 204 -10.06 -1.27 6.63
N ARG A 205 -10.33 -2.21 5.72
CA ARG A 205 -11.60 -2.28 5.03
C ARG A 205 -12.74 -2.77 5.94
N PHE A 206 -12.40 -3.52 6.98
CA PHE A 206 -13.36 -3.98 7.98
C PHE A 206 -13.25 -3.14 9.25
N MET A 207 -14.38 -2.67 9.68
CA MET A 207 -14.54 -2.08 11.02
C MET A 207 -14.82 -3.18 12.05
#